data_a3a85eaf03baec6895bfaa0d3c0fd88f
#
_entry.id   a3a85eaf03baec6895bfaa0d3c0fd88f
#
_cell.length_a   1.000
_cell.length_b   1.000
_cell.length_c   1.000
_cell.angle_alpha   90.00
_cell.angle_beta   90.00
_cell.angle_gamma   90.00
#
_symmetry.space_group_name_H-M   'P 1'
#
loop_
_entity.id
_entity.type
_entity.pdbx_description
1 polymer ?
#
loop_
_entity_poly.entity_id
_entity_poly.type
_entity_poly.pdbx_seq_one_letter_code
_entity_poly.pdbx_strand_id
1 'polypeptide(L)'
;MQDLPAMQGVNVTILHVVPPQVSTEAMESKLAAGDEILETATKTLNLDPHQVTTLKRQGEPKDTVCKVADEIDADLIIMGSRGLKRLESILENSVSQYVFQLANRPMLLVRDDIYVRKIKRIMVALDKSEKSQASLDFALFLANGAPGVELVVARVNPDLDPNFAPTTKADIESNTVIAQALPKLKRMGVKYRCIVEGGKPGAQLCKLVDDQSIDLLILGSPDRRPSVARALPDLDRLLGTSLSDYVRVNANCPVLLVRQPEE
;
A
#
# COMPACT_ATOMS: atom_id res chain seq x y z
N MET A 1 3.49 -2.20 11.89
CA MET A 1 4.74 -2.49 11.13
C MET A 1 6.01 -2.35 11.97
N GLN A 2 6.02 -1.53 13.03
CA GLN A 2 7.18 -1.35 13.93
C GLN A 2 7.73 -2.67 14.51
N ASP A 3 6.88 -3.68 14.67
CA ASP A 3 7.28 -5.02 15.17
C ASP A 3 8.04 -5.88 14.14
N LEU A 4 8.14 -5.42 12.88
CA LEU A 4 8.86 -6.15 11.85
C LEU A 4 10.35 -5.78 11.91
N PRO A 5 11.28 -6.75 11.97
CA PRO A 5 12.73 -6.47 11.99
C PRO A 5 13.18 -5.58 10.84
N ALA A 6 12.61 -5.76 9.66
CA ALA A 6 12.88 -4.95 8.47
C ALA A 6 12.54 -3.45 8.64
N MET A 7 11.72 -3.11 9.64
CA MET A 7 11.31 -1.73 9.92
C MET A 7 12.05 -1.13 11.13
N GLN A 8 12.98 -1.88 11.72
CA GLN A 8 13.82 -1.35 12.80
C GLN A 8 14.91 -0.44 12.23
N GLY A 9 15.14 0.69 12.87
CA GLY A 9 16.17 1.65 12.46
C GLY A 9 15.82 2.50 11.23
N VAL A 10 14.56 2.44 10.72
CA VAL A 10 14.13 3.31 9.63
C VAL A 10 13.94 4.74 10.11
N ASN A 11 14.28 5.70 9.26
CA ASN A 11 13.98 7.11 9.49
C ASN A 11 12.54 7.40 9.06
N VAL A 12 11.80 8.10 9.91
CA VAL A 12 10.41 8.48 9.66
C VAL A 12 10.29 9.98 9.52
N THR A 13 9.80 10.45 8.39
CA THR A 13 9.45 11.86 8.18
C THR A 13 7.95 12.03 8.29
N ILE A 14 7.49 12.80 9.26
CA ILE A 14 6.09 13.17 9.43
C ILE A 14 5.84 14.48 8.69
N LEU A 15 5.04 14.44 7.64
CA LEU A 15 4.71 15.61 6.83
C LEU A 15 3.31 16.11 7.16
N HIS A 16 3.20 17.41 7.49
CA HIS A 16 1.95 18.14 7.53
C HIS A 16 1.93 19.23 6.46
N VAL A 17 0.93 19.22 5.59
CA VAL A 17 0.77 20.20 4.52
C VAL A 17 -0.37 21.14 4.86
N VAL A 18 -0.07 22.44 4.93
CA VAL A 18 -1.05 23.50 5.14
C VAL A 18 -1.47 24.07 3.78
N PRO A 19 -2.72 23.86 3.35
CA PRO A 19 -3.20 24.42 2.09
C PRO A 19 -3.28 25.95 2.18
N PRO A 20 -3.14 26.67 1.03
CA PRO A 20 -3.26 28.12 0.97
C PRO A 20 -4.55 28.63 1.60
N GLN A 21 -4.47 29.72 2.35
CA GLN A 21 -5.61 30.39 3.00
C GLN A 21 -5.85 31.76 2.36
N VAL A 22 -7.08 32.30 2.53
CA VAL A 22 -7.49 33.57 1.94
C VAL A 22 -6.92 34.77 2.70
N SER A 23 -6.74 34.66 4.03
CA SER A 23 -6.16 35.74 4.85
C SER A 23 -4.89 35.31 5.57
N THR A 24 -4.07 36.29 5.94
CA THR A 24 -2.82 36.08 6.69
C THR A 24 -3.11 35.49 8.05
N GLU A 25 -4.13 35.99 8.77
CA GLU A 25 -4.51 35.50 10.09
C GLU A 25 -4.97 34.03 10.03
N ALA A 26 -5.74 33.66 9.00
CA ALA A 26 -6.16 32.27 8.80
C ALA A 26 -4.97 31.38 8.48
N MET A 27 -3.99 31.88 7.73
CA MET A 27 -2.76 31.13 7.42
C MET A 27 -1.91 30.91 8.68
N GLU A 28 -1.69 31.95 9.49
CA GLU A 28 -0.96 31.86 10.77
C GLU A 28 -1.62 30.88 11.72
N SER A 29 -2.95 30.96 11.87
CA SER A 29 -3.71 30.01 12.69
C SER A 29 -3.56 28.56 12.20
N LYS A 30 -3.60 28.31 10.89
CA LYS A 30 -3.41 26.97 10.33
C LYS A 30 -1.98 26.45 10.48
N LEU A 31 -1.00 27.34 10.40
CA LEU A 31 0.41 27.00 10.62
C LEU A 31 0.65 26.59 12.08
N ALA A 32 0.08 27.34 13.04
CA ALA A 32 0.16 27.02 14.46
C ALA A 32 -0.51 25.66 14.77
N ALA A 33 -1.73 25.45 14.26
CA ALA A 33 -2.42 24.17 14.40
C ALA A 33 -1.61 23.00 13.79
N GLY A 34 -0.86 23.27 12.71
CA GLY A 34 0.03 22.28 12.10
C GLY A 34 1.16 21.83 13.00
N ASP A 35 1.71 22.71 13.83
CA ASP A 35 2.73 22.38 14.81
C ASP A 35 2.19 21.45 15.90
N GLU A 36 1.00 21.72 16.42
CA GLU A 36 0.32 20.87 17.41
C GLU A 36 0.02 19.47 16.86
N ILE A 37 -0.39 19.38 15.58
CA ILE A 37 -0.62 18.11 14.89
C ILE A 37 0.66 17.30 14.79
N LEU A 38 1.77 17.92 14.38
CA LEU A 38 3.07 17.25 14.25
C LEU A 38 3.60 16.79 15.62
N GLU A 39 3.48 17.62 16.65
CA GLU A 39 3.86 17.25 18.02
C GLU A 39 3.04 16.05 18.52
N THR A 40 1.73 16.09 18.34
CA THR A 40 0.83 14.99 18.73
C THR A 40 1.15 13.70 17.98
N ALA A 41 1.39 13.79 16.68
CA ALA A 41 1.75 12.65 15.87
C ALA A 41 3.08 12.03 16.32
N THR A 42 4.10 12.84 16.58
CA THR A 42 5.40 12.39 17.09
C THR A 42 5.27 11.63 18.42
N LYS A 43 4.49 12.19 19.36
CA LYS A 43 4.23 11.54 20.66
C LYS A 43 3.49 10.21 20.51
N THR A 44 2.51 10.16 19.58
CA THR A 44 1.67 8.98 19.36
C THR A 44 2.45 7.81 18.72
N LEU A 45 3.39 8.10 17.84
CA LEU A 45 4.18 7.07 17.16
C LEU A 45 5.13 6.31 18.09
N ASN A 46 5.51 6.92 19.23
CA ASN A 46 6.41 6.30 20.21
C ASN A 46 7.68 5.69 19.59
N LEU A 47 8.28 6.42 18.65
CA LEU A 47 9.54 6.09 17.98
C LEU A 47 10.70 6.78 18.69
N ASP A 48 11.94 6.30 18.42
CA ASP A 48 13.14 7.01 18.84
C ASP A 48 13.14 8.43 18.24
N PRO A 49 13.25 9.48 19.05
CA PRO A 49 13.28 10.86 18.56
C PRO A 49 14.36 11.12 17.51
N HIS A 50 15.47 10.39 17.54
CA HIS A 50 16.53 10.48 16.54
C HIS A 50 16.15 9.92 15.16
N GLN A 51 15.12 9.12 15.10
CA GLN A 51 14.58 8.52 13.86
C GLN A 51 13.40 9.30 13.28
N VAL A 52 12.93 10.34 13.97
CA VAL A 52 11.74 11.10 13.54
C VAL A 52 12.12 12.51 13.14
N THR A 53 11.77 12.87 11.92
CA THR A 53 11.85 14.24 11.40
C THR A 53 10.44 14.76 11.14
N THR A 54 10.14 15.98 11.56
CA THR A 54 8.86 16.63 11.25
C THR A 54 9.05 17.67 10.17
N LEU A 55 8.19 17.67 9.16
CA LEU A 55 8.16 18.68 8.11
C LEU A 55 6.78 19.32 8.02
N LYS A 56 6.76 20.65 8.09
CA LYS A 56 5.58 21.45 7.78
C LYS A 56 5.83 22.16 6.45
N ARG A 57 4.91 22.05 5.51
CA ARG A 57 4.98 22.67 4.18
C ARG A 57 3.68 23.40 3.89
N GLN A 58 3.79 24.53 3.18
CA GLN A 58 2.64 25.21 2.60
C GLN A 58 2.49 24.75 1.14
N GLY A 59 1.25 24.58 0.70
CA GLY A 59 0.96 24.23 -0.69
C GLY A 59 -0.27 23.36 -0.86
N GLU A 60 -0.54 22.96 -2.07
CA GLU A 60 -1.60 22.00 -2.36
C GLU A 60 -1.18 20.60 -1.86
N PRO A 61 -1.94 19.98 -0.96
CA PRO A 61 -1.53 18.72 -0.32
C PRO A 61 -1.17 17.61 -1.31
N LYS A 62 -1.93 17.49 -2.40
CA LYS A 62 -1.73 16.47 -3.43
C LYS A 62 -0.34 16.53 -4.06
N ASP A 63 0.07 17.72 -4.47
CA ASP A 63 1.36 17.93 -5.14
C ASP A 63 2.51 17.97 -4.14
N THR A 64 2.28 18.56 -2.96
CA THR A 64 3.32 18.73 -1.95
C THR A 64 3.80 17.40 -1.38
N VAL A 65 2.91 16.43 -1.17
CA VAL A 65 3.30 15.09 -0.70
C VAL A 65 4.24 14.42 -1.70
N CYS A 66 3.90 14.44 -3.00
CA CYS A 66 4.76 13.85 -4.04
C CYS A 66 6.12 14.54 -4.10
N LYS A 67 6.15 15.89 -4.08
CA LYS A 67 7.40 16.67 -4.11
C LYS A 67 8.29 16.36 -2.91
N VAL A 68 7.73 16.35 -1.71
CA VAL A 68 8.51 16.05 -0.50
C VAL A 68 9.02 14.62 -0.51
N ALA A 69 8.24 13.65 -0.96
CA ALA A 69 8.69 12.28 -1.09
C ALA A 69 9.89 12.14 -2.05
N ASP A 70 9.90 12.91 -3.13
CA ASP A 70 11.03 12.96 -4.06
C ASP A 70 12.22 13.74 -3.48
N GLU A 71 12.00 14.88 -2.77
CA GLU A 71 13.03 15.69 -2.13
C GLU A 71 13.85 14.91 -1.09
N ILE A 72 13.19 14.06 -0.31
CA ILE A 72 13.83 13.27 0.76
C ILE A 72 14.21 11.85 0.31
N ASP A 73 14.01 11.54 -0.96
CA ASP A 73 14.22 10.19 -1.54
C ASP A 73 13.54 9.08 -0.72
N ALA A 74 12.26 9.26 -0.42
CA ALA A 74 11.51 8.34 0.44
C ALA A 74 11.35 6.96 -0.19
N ASP A 75 11.69 5.89 0.55
CA ASP A 75 11.52 4.50 0.12
C ASP A 75 10.04 4.06 0.16
N LEU A 76 9.24 4.68 1.02
CA LEU A 76 7.84 4.31 1.25
C LEU A 76 7.03 5.53 1.67
N ILE A 77 5.87 5.73 1.05
CA ILE A 77 4.86 6.69 1.48
C ILE A 77 3.79 5.96 2.29
N ILE A 78 3.49 6.44 3.49
CA ILE A 78 2.40 5.91 4.32
C ILE A 78 1.31 6.97 4.43
N MET A 79 0.10 6.62 4.02
CA MET A 79 -1.04 7.55 4.10
C MET A 79 -2.28 6.86 4.65
N GLY A 80 -3.02 7.62 5.46
CA GLY A 80 -4.38 7.27 5.82
C GLY A 80 -5.33 7.38 4.61
N SER A 81 -6.24 6.46 4.49
CA SER A 81 -7.39 6.58 3.58
C SER A 81 -8.69 6.49 4.38
N ARG A 82 -9.70 7.25 3.96
CA ARG A 82 -11.01 7.22 4.63
C ARG A 82 -11.71 5.91 4.30
N GLY A 83 -12.28 5.25 5.31
CA GLY A 83 -13.08 4.03 5.11
C GLY A 83 -14.36 4.27 4.30
N LEU A 84 -14.92 3.18 3.77
CA LEU A 84 -16.09 3.15 2.89
C LEU A 84 -17.39 3.76 3.45
N LYS A 85 -17.45 4.09 4.74
CA LYS A 85 -18.64 4.68 5.36
C LYS A 85 -18.97 6.11 4.90
N ARG A 86 -18.15 6.70 4.04
CA ARG A 86 -18.40 8.00 3.41
C ARG A 86 -18.60 7.81 1.92
N LEU A 87 -19.68 8.41 1.40
CA LEU A 87 -20.16 8.38 0.02
C LEU A 87 -19.05 8.28 -1.03
N GLU A 88 -19.22 7.42 -2.01
CA GLU A 88 -18.29 7.18 -3.14
C GLU A 88 -17.78 8.46 -3.80
N SER A 89 -18.62 9.51 -3.88
CA SER A 89 -18.27 10.83 -4.41
C SER A 89 -17.15 11.55 -3.65
N ILE A 90 -16.86 11.18 -2.38
CA ILE A 90 -15.78 11.78 -1.58
C ILE A 90 -14.44 11.06 -1.84
N LEU A 91 -14.47 9.85 -2.36
CA LEU A 91 -13.27 9.08 -2.69
C LEU A 91 -12.56 9.62 -3.94
N GLU A 92 -13.32 10.12 -4.91
CA GLU A 92 -12.79 10.61 -6.19
C GLU A 92 -11.83 11.81 -6.07
N ASN A 93 -11.90 12.58 -4.96
CA ASN A 93 -11.05 13.75 -4.72
C ASN A 93 -10.12 13.62 -3.51
N SER A 94 -9.85 12.39 -3.04
CA SER A 94 -8.99 12.21 -1.86
C SER A 94 -7.51 12.47 -2.18
N VAL A 95 -6.79 13.11 -1.26
CA VAL A 95 -5.34 13.35 -1.38
C VAL A 95 -4.60 12.03 -1.57
N SER A 96 -4.95 10.99 -0.81
CA SER A 96 -4.30 9.68 -0.90
C SER A 96 -4.49 9.00 -2.26
N GLN A 97 -5.67 9.17 -2.89
CA GLN A 97 -5.89 8.66 -4.24
C GLN A 97 -5.02 9.38 -5.28
N TYR A 98 -4.96 10.70 -5.17
CA TYR A 98 -4.14 11.49 -6.09
C TYR A 98 -2.65 11.19 -5.93
N VAL A 99 -2.15 11.14 -4.69
CA VAL A 99 -0.76 10.74 -4.41
C VAL A 99 -0.49 9.33 -4.93
N PHE A 100 -1.41 8.38 -4.72
CA PHE A 100 -1.30 7.03 -5.27
C PHE A 100 -1.14 7.02 -6.80
N GLN A 101 -1.85 7.88 -7.51
CA GLN A 101 -1.76 7.93 -8.98
C GLN A 101 -0.46 8.57 -9.48
N LEU A 102 0.14 9.47 -8.72
CA LEU A 102 1.26 10.31 -9.15
C LEU A 102 2.61 9.95 -8.54
N ALA A 103 2.64 9.33 -7.37
CA ALA A 103 3.88 8.96 -6.71
C ALA A 103 4.59 7.82 -7.46
N ASN A 104 5.91 7.90 -7.55
CA ASN A 104 6.77 6.84 -8.10
C ASN A 104 7.25 5.84 -7.04
N ARG A 105 6.82 6.02 -5.80
CA ARG A 105 7.27 5.27 -4.63
C ARG A 105 6.25 4.21 -4.22
N PRO A 106 6.68 3.12 -3.58
CA PRO A 106 5.77 2.22 -2.87
C PRO A 106 4.88 3.01 -1.92
N MET A 107 3.63 2.60 -1.79
CA MET A 107 2.66 3.32 -0.96
C MET A 107 1.85 2.36 -0.09
N LEU A 108 1.91 2.57 1.22
CA LEU A 108 1.07 1.89 2.19
C LEU A 108 -0.17 2.73 2.49
N LEU A 109 -1.33 2.17 2.20
CA LEU A 109 -2.63 2.77 2.50
C LEU A 109 -3.25 2.09 3.72
N VAL A 110 -3.59 2.90 4.72
CA VAL A 110 -4.22 2.43 5.96
C VAL A 110 -5.59 3.09 6.08
N ARG A 111 -6.63 2.30 6.16
CA ARG A 111 -7.99 2.82 6.38
C ARG A 111 -8.20 3.18 7.85
N ASP A 112 -8.97 4.25 8.10
CA ASP A 112 -9.27 4.76 9.44
C ASP A 112 -10.19 3.86 10.27
N ASP A 113 -10.84 2.89 9.64
CA ASP A 113 -11.74 1.91 10.28
C ASP A 113 -11.08 0.53 10.50
N ILE A 114 -9.79 0.37 10.19
CA ILE A 114 -9.05 -0.89 10.30
C ILE A 114 -7.96 -0.79 11.35
N TYR A 115 -8.01 -1.69 12.33
CA TYR A 115 -7.02 -1.76 13.40
C TYR A 115 -6.21 -3.05 13.34
N VAL A 116 -4.98 -2.98 12.84
CA VAL A 116 -4.01 -4.07 12.88
C VAL A 116 -3.02 -3.82 14.00
N ARG A 117 -3.10 -4.59 15.09
CA ARG A 117 -2.19 -4.45 16.24
C ARG A 117 -0.81 -5.04 15.97
N LYS A 118 -0.77 -6.16 15.27
CA LYS A 118 0.47 -6.88 14.97
C LYS A 118 0.33 -7.60 13.64
N ILE A 119 1.35 -7.50 12.80
CA ILE A 119 1.39 -8.21 11.52
C ILE A 119 1.87 -9.65 11.78
N LYS A 120 0.99 -10.61 11.50
CA LYS A 120 1.25 -12.05 11.58
C LYS A 120 1.15 -12.73 10.22
N ARG A 121 0.28 -12.23 9.34
CA ARG A 121 0.08 -12.76 8.00
C ARG A 121 0.17 -11.66 6.97
N ILE A 122 1.14 -11.79 6.10
CA ILE A 122 1.33 -10.92 4.95
C ILE A 122 0.88 -11.69 3.72
N MET A 123 -0.05 -11.17 2.94
CA MET A 123 -0.42 -11.74 1.65
C MET A 123 0.25 -10.96 0.54
N VAL A 124 0.90 -11.64 -0.39
CA VAL A 124 1.37 -11.07 -1.64
C VAL A 124 0.59 -11.64 -2.81
N ALA A 125 -0.03 -10.75 -3.60
CA ALA A 125 -0.74 -11.13 -4.81
C ALA A 125 0.22 -11.16 -5.99
N LEU A 126 0.31 -12.31 -6.67
CA LEU A 126 1.19 -12.50 -7.81
C LEU A 126 0.41 -12.68 -9.11
N ASP A 127 0.95 -12.10 -10.18
CA ASP A 127 0.51 -12.32 -11.54
C ASP A 127 1.71 -12.58 -12.46
N LYS A 128 1.52 -12.54 -13.78
CA LYS A 128 2.58 -12.76 -14.76
C LYS A 128 3.47 -11.54 -15.01
N SER A 129 3.19 -10.40 -14.35
CA SER A 129 3.95 -9.16 -14.58
C SER A 129 5.26 -9.13 -13.79
N GLU A 130 6.24 -8.36 -14.27
CA GLU A 130 7.49 -8.11 -13.56
C GLU A 130 7.26 -7.38 -12.23
N LYS A 131 6.25 -6.52 -12.16
CA LYS A 131 5.85 -5.78 -10.93
C LYS A 131 5.43 -6.70 -9.80
N SER A 132 4.86 -7.84 -10.15
CA SER A 132 4.52 -8.91 -9.22
C SER A 132 5.77 -9.48 -8.54
N GLN A 133 6.91 -9.54 -9.26
CA GLN A 133 8.19 -9.97 -8.68
C GLN A 133 8.74 -8.95 -7.67
N ALA A 134 8.64 -7.65 -7.96
CA ALA A 134 9.02 -6.61 -7.01
C ALA A 134 8.15 -6.66 -5.74
N SER A 135 6.86 -6.98 -5.88
CA SER A 135 5.96 -7.16 -4.74
C SER A 135 6.35 -8.36 -3.88
N LEU A 136 6.77 -9.46 -4.51
CA LEU A 136 7.30 -10.62 -3.80
C LEU A 136 8.59 -10.27 -3.05
N ASP A 137 9.51 -9.56 -3.69
CA ASP A 137 10.76 -9.14 -3.05
C ASP A 137 10.51 -8.24 -1.84
N PHE A 138 9.57 -7.31 -1.95
CA PHE A 138 9.17 -6.46 -0.83
C PHE A 138 8.51 -7.26 0.30
N ALA A 139 7.63 -8.22 -0.03
CA ALA A 139 7.01 -9.10 0.95
C ALA A 139 8.03 -9.96 1.69
N LEU A 140 9.01 -10.51 0.96
CA LEU A 140 10.13 -11.27 1.53
C LEU A 140 11.02 -10.40 2.43
N PHE A 141 11.30 -9.17 2.02
CA PHE A 141 12.04 -8.20 2.85
C PHE A 141 11.32 -7.97 4.19
N LEU A 142 10.01 -7.72 4.17
CA LEU A 142 9.24 -7.50 5.40
C LEU A 142 9.14 -8.75 6.29
N ALA A 143 9.04 -9.94 5.69
CA ALA A 143 8.91 -11.20 6.42
C ALA A 143 10.25 -11.75 6.93
N ASN A 144 11.37 -11.27 6.37
CA ASN A 144 12.70 -11.77 6.72
C ASN A 144 13.05 -11.48 8.18
N GLY A 145 13.47 -12.52 8.91
CA GLY A 145 13.81 -12.41 10.32
C GLY A 145 12.63 -12.08 11.24
N ALA A 146 11.39 -12.08 10.75
CA ALA A 146 10.19 -11.77 11.53
C ALA A 146 9.59 -13.04 12.17
N PRO A 147 9.86 -13.33 13.45
CA PRO A 147 9.39 -14.56 14.09
C PRO A 147 7.85 -14.56 14.18
N GLY A 148 7.25 -15.65 13.68
CA GLY A 148 5.81 -15.85 13.72
C GLY A 148 5.03 -15.14 12.58
N VAL A 149 5.71 -14.49 11.64
CA VAL A 149 5.09 -13.99 10.41
C VAL A 149 5.00 -15.12 9.39
N GLU A 150 3.84 -15.26 8.77
CA GLU A 150 3.57 -16.17 7.66
C GLU A 150 3.29 -15.37 6.38
N LEU A 151 3.97 -15.76 5.30
CA LEU A 151 3.74 -15.19 3.97
C LEU A 151 2.73 -16.05 3.20
N VAL A 152 1.61 -15.45 2.80
CA VAL A 152 0.59 -16.08 1.97
C VAL A 152 0.80 -15.60 0.53
N VAL A 153 1.24 -16.49 -0.34
CA VAL A 153 1.46 -16.18 -1.76
C VAL A 153 0.20 -16.54 -2.53
N ALA A 154 -0.52 -15.55 -3.02
CA ALA A 154 -1.80 -15.73 -3.67
C ALA A 154 -1.72 -15.48 -5.18
N ARG A 155 -2.27 -16.39 -5.97
CA ARG A 155 -2.51 -16.25 -7.41
C ARG A 155 -4.00 -16.37 -7.68
N VAL A 156 -4.63 -15.32 -8.17
CA VAL A 156 -5.99 -15.39 -8.72
C VAL A 156 -5.90 -15.39 -10.24
N ASN A 157 -6.42 -16.43 -10.89
CA ASN A 157 -6.44 -16.53 -12.33
C ASN A 157 -7.83 -16.18 -12.88
N PRO A 158 -7.96 -15.06 -13.63
CA PRO A 158 -9.26 -14.63 -14.15
C PRO A 158 -9.84 -15.58 -15.22
N ASP A 159 -9.00 -16.42 -15.82
CA ASP A 159 -9.40 -17.37 -16.87
C ASP A 159 -10.02 -18.66 -16.30
N LEU A 160 -9.97 -18.86 -14.99
CA LEU A 160 -10.51 -20.03 -14.30
C LEU A 160 -11.87 -19.71 -13.64
N ASP A 161 -12.66 -20.77 -13.47
CA ASP A 161 -13.95 -20.68 -12.76
C ASP A 161 -13.74 -20.09 -11.34
N PRO A 162 -14.62 -19.19 -10.87
CA PRO A 162 -14.55 -18.62 -9.52
C PRO A 162 -14.54 -19.64 -8.37
N ASN A 163 -15.06 -20.84 -8.62
CA ASN A 163 -15.05 -21.95 -7.64
C ASN A 163 -13.83 -22.85 -7.81
N PHE A 164 -12.93 -22.55 -8.76
CA PHE A 164 -11.72 -23.32 -8.93
C PHE A 164 -10.78 -23.11 -7.75
N ALA A 165 -10.49 -24.18 -7.04
CA ALA A 165 -9.48 -24.25 -6.00
C ALA A 165 -8.74 -25.60 -6.12
N PRO A 166 -7.44 -25.60 -6.42
CA PRO A 166 -6.67 -26.83 -6.47
C PRO A 166 -6.59 -27.46 -5.08
N THR A 167 -6.80 -28.78 -5.02
CA THR A 167 -6.88 -29.52 -3.76
C THR A 167 -5.54 -30.05 -3.28
N THR A 168 -4.54 -30.12 -4.16
CA THR A 168 -3.23 -30.67 -3.81
C THR A 168 -2.12 -29.61 -3.86
N LYS A 169 -1.10 -29.82 -3.03
CA LYS A 169 0.09 -28.97 -3.03
C LYS A 169 0.80 -29.02 -4.41
N ALA A 170 0.82 -30.19 -5.05
CA ALA A 170 1.43 -30.35 -6.36
C ALA A 170 0.72 -29.51 -7.44
N ASP A 171 -0.61 -29.46 -7.42
CA ASP A 171 -1.39 -28.65 -8.36
C ASP A 171 -1.13 -27.15 -8.17
N ILE A 172 -1.01 -26.70 -6.91
CA ILE A 172 -0.66 -25.31 -6.59
C ILE A 172 0.76 -25.00 -7.11
N GLU A 173 1.73 -25.85 -6.81
CA GLU A 173 3.13 -25.65 -7.21
C GLU A 173 3.35 -25.80 -8.72
N SER A 174 2.46 -26.45 -9.46
CA SER A 174 2.49 -26.54 -10.93
C SER A 174 2.04 -25.24 -11.61
N ASN A 175 1.37 -24.33 -10.91
CA ASN A 175 1.02 -23.02 -11.44
C ASN A 175 2.29 -22.23 -11.78
N THR A 176 2.43 -21.77 -13.03
CA THR A 176 3.65 -21.14 -13.53
C THR A 176 4.10 -19.94 -12.72
N VAL A 177 3.16 -19.11 -12.23
CA VAL A 177 3.47 -17.92 -11.40
C VAL A 177 3.99 -18.33 -10.03
N ILE A 178 3.34 -19.30 -9.39
CA ILE A 178 3.79 -19.85 -8.10
C ILE A 178 5.12 -20.56 -8.24
N ALA A 179 5.29 -21.37 -9.28
CA ALA A 179 6.55 -22.09 -9.56
C ALA A 179 7.75 -21.15 -9.67
N GLN A 180 7.59 -19.98 -10.28
CA GLN A 180 8.63 -18.95 -10.37
C GLN A 180 8.97 -18.32 -9.01
N ALA A 181 8.02 -18.23 -8.08
CA ALA A 181 8.23 -17.67 -6.75
C ALA A 181 8.92 -18.65 -5.78
N LEU A 182 8.69 -19.96 -5.95
CA LEU A 182 9.15 -21.00 -5.01
C LEU A 182 10.66 -20.98 -4.71
N PRO A 183 11.58 -20.79 -5.68
CA PRO A 183 13.01 -20.74 -5.39
C PRO A 183 13.38 -19.61 -4.42
N LYS A 184 12.78 -18.40 -4.60
CA LYS A 184 13.01 -17.27 -3.71
C LYS A 184 12.47 -17.55 -2.30
N LEU A 185 11.25 -18.06 -2.19
CA LEU A 185 10.60 -18.42 -0.93
C LEU A 185 11.42 -19.44 -0.12
N LYS A 186 11.89 -20.49 -0.78
CA LYS A 186 12.72 -21.53 -0.15
C LYS A 186 14.08 -21.00 0.30
N ARG A 187 14.72 -20.16 -0.51
CA ARG A 187 16.03 -19.57 -0.18
C ARG A 187 15.99 -18.66 1.02
N MET A 188 14.91 -17.88 1.17
CA MET A 188 14.77 -16.93 2.28
C MET A 188 14.37 -17.60 3.60
N GLY A 189 13.94 -18.87 3.60
CA GLY A 189 13.60 -19.62 4.82
C GLY A 189 12.40 -19.05 5.59
N VAL A 190 11.59 -18.18 4.95
CA VAL A 190 10.37 -17.64 5.57
C VAL A 190 9.28 -18.70 5.62
N LYS A 191 8.43 -18.67 6.64
CA LYS A 191 7.24 -19.51 6.68
C LYS A 191 6.26 -19.02 5.60
N TYR A 192 5.91 -19.89 4.66
CA TYR A 192 4.99 -19.52 3.58
C TYR A 192 3.97 -20.62 3.26
N ARG A 193 2.89 -20.21 2.63
CA ARG A 193 1.94 -21.08 1.92
C ARG A 193 1.48 -20.41 0.64
N CYS A 194 1.09 -21.21 -0.33
CA CYS A 194 0.62 -20.74 -1.64
C CYS A 194 -0.87 -21.05 -1.80
N ILE A 195 -1.59 -20.13 -2.44
CA ILE A 195 -3.01 -20.25 -2.77
C ILE A 195 -3.18 -19.91 -4.24
N VAL A 196 -3.94 -20.74 -4.97
CA VAL A 196 -4.35 -20.50 -6.35
C VAL A 196 -5.86 -20.57 -6.40
N GLU A 197 -6.51 -19.52 -6.89
CA GLU A 197 -7.97 -19.50 -7.08
C GLU A 197 -8.33 -18.95 -8.46
N GLY A 198 -9.53 -19.27 -8.90
CA GLY A 198 -10.13 -18.71 -10.11
C GLY A 198 -10.96 -17.47 -9.83
N GLY A 199 -11.36 -16.75 -10.90
CA GLY A 199 -12.34 -15.66 -10.84
C GLY A 199 -11.74 -14.25 -10.91
N LYS A 200 -12.55 -13.25 -10.58
CA LYS A 200 -12.17 -11.84 -10.67
C LYS A 200 -11.14 -11.48 -9.59
N PRO A 201 -9.91 -11.06 -9.95
CA PRO A 201 -8.82 -10.88 -8.98
C PRO A 201 -9.15 -9.96 -7.81
N GLY A 202 -9.79 -8.82 -8.06
CA GLY A 202 -10.13 -7.86 -6.98
C GLY A 202 -11.04 -8.47 -5.92
N ALA A 203 -12.14 -9.09 -6.33
CA ALA A 203 -13.11 -9.69 -5.41
C ALA A 203 -12.53 -10.90 -4.66
N GLN A 204 -11.80 -11.77 -5.37
CA GLN A 204 -11.18 -12.95 -4.76
C GLN A 204 -10.06 -12.58 -3.78
N LEU A 205 -9.23 -11.59 -4.11
CA LEU A 205 -8.20 -11.12 -3.17
C LEU A 205 -8.81 -10.54 -1.90
N CYS A 206 -9.87 -9.74 -2.00
CA CYS A 206 -10.56 -9.21 -0.82
C CYS A 206 -11.20 -10.34 0.01
N LYS A 207 -11.82 -11.34 -0.63
CA LYS A 207 -12.33 -12.53 0.05
C LYS A 207 -11.21 -13.31 0.76
N LEU A 208 -10.08 -13.53 0.08
CA LEU A 208 -8.91 -14.19 0.68
C LEU A 208 -8.34 -13.41 1.88
N VAL A 209 -8.37 -12.07 1.84
CA VAL A 209 -7.97 -11.24 2.99
C VAL A 209 -8.77 -11.61 4.23
N ASP A 210 -10.09 -11.73 4.09
CA ASP A 210 -10.98 -12.07 5.20
C ASP A 210 -10.83 -13.54 5.62
N ASP A 211 -10.92 -14.47 4.67
CA ASP A 211 -10.88 -15.93 4.91
C ASP A 211 -9.56 -16.36 5.56
N GLN A 212 -8.47 -15.71 5.19
CA GLN A 212 -7.13 -16.04 5.69
C GLN A 212 -6.68 -15.13 6.85
N SER A 213 -7.52 -14.18 7.27
CA SER A 213 -7.22 -13.19 8.32
C SER A 213 -5.88 -12.49 8.06
N ILE A 214 -5.77 -11.86 6.91
CA ILE A 214 -4.56 -11.17 6.44
C ILE A 214 -4.42 -9.81 7.14
N ASP A 215 -3.24 -9.53 7.65
CA ASP A 215 -2.92 -8.28 8.34
C ASP A 215 -2.33 -7.21 7.41
N LEU A 216 -1.74 -7.63 6.28
CA LEU A 216 -1.17 -6.76 5.25
C LEU A 216 -1.27 -7.41 3.88
N LEU A 217 -1.89 -6.74 2.93
CA LEU A 217 -1.92 -7.16 1.53
C LEU A 217 -0.91 -6.35 0.72
N ILE A 218 -0.08 -7.06 -0.07
CA ILE A 218 0.93 -6.48 -0.95
C ILE A 218 0.61 -6.86 -2.39
N LEU A 219 0.60 -5.88 -3.27
CA LEU A 219 0.42 -6.12 -4.71
C LEU A 219 1.19 -5.12 -5.56
N GLY A 220 1.56 -5.53 -6.76
CA GLY A 220 2.12 -4.65 -7.77
C GLY A 220 1.09 -3.64 -8.24
N SER A 221 1.50 -2.41 -8.36
CA SER A 221 0.68 -1.35 -8.91
C SER A 221 1.17 -0.98 -10.32
N PRO A 222 0.26 -0.62 -11.24
CA PRO A 222 0.66 -0.10 -12.53
C PRO A 222 1.51 1.16 -12.36
N ASP A 223 2.29 1.49 -13.40
CA ASP A 223 3.13 2.67 -13.42
C ASP A 223 2.31 3.94 -13.26
N ARG A 224 3.03 5.01 -12.90
CA ARG A 224 2.52 6.36 -12.81
C ARG A 224 1.71 6.73 -14.07
N ARG A 225 0.57 7.34 -13.90
CA ARG A 225 -0.17 7.91 -15.02
C ARG A 225 0.63 9.07 -15.65
N PRO A 226 0.75 9.13 -16.99
CA PRO A 226 1.43 10.23 -17.67
C PRO A 226 0.89 11.60 -17.22
N SER A 227 1.76 12.60 -17.12
CA SER A 227 1.39 13.96 -16.69
C SER A 227 0.27 14.60 -17.54
N VAL A 228 0.14 14.21 -18.79
CA VAL A 228 -0.95 14.64 -19.69
C VAL A 228 -2.34 14.18 -19.22
N ALA A 229 -2.42 13.08 -18.47
CA ALA A 229 -3.68 12.62 -17.88
C ALA A 229 -4.19 13.53 -16.76
N ARG A 230 -3.35 14.41 -16.21
CA ARG A 230 -3.74 15.41 -15.21
C ARG A 230 -4.77 16.42 -15.73
N ALA A 231 -4.80 16.68 -17.05
CA ALA A 231 -5.67 17.65 -17.68
C ALA A 231 -7.04 17.09 -18.12
N LEU A 232 -7.28 15.80 -17.97
CA LEU A 232 -8.49 15.12 -18.44
C LEU A 232 -9.27 14.52 -17.26
N PRO A 233 -10.23 15.26 -16.67
CA PRO A 233 -10.98 14.83 -15.48
C PRO A 233 -11.83 13.57 -15.68
N ASP A 234 -12.15 13.19 -16.91
CA ASP A 234 -13.06 12.08 -17.23
C ASP A 234 -12.36 10.75 -17.60
N LEU A 235 -11.02 10.69 -17.62
CA LEU A 235 -10.28 9.45 -17.93
C LEU A 235 -10.48 8.36 -16.85
N ASP A 236 -10.78 8.73 -15.62
CA ASP A 236 -11.04 7.78 -14.53
C ASP A 236 -12.32 6.98 -14.75
N ARG A 237 -13.33 7.57 -15.42
CA ARG A 237 -14.55 6.88 -15.85
C ARG A 237 -14.34 5.94 -17.04
N LEU A 238 -13.38 6.25 -17.92
CA LEU A 238 -13.14 5.50 -19.16
C LEU A 238 -12.22 4.29 -18.97
N LEU A 239 -11.36 4.26 -17.94
CA LEU A 239 -10.33 3.23 -17.76
C LEU A 239 -10.73 2.08 -16.82
N GLY A 240 -11.93 2.08 -16.26
CA GLY A 240 -12.36 1.08 -15.30
C GLY A 240 -11.53 1.12 -14.01
N THR A 241 -12.05 0.64 -12.91
CA THR A 241 -11.30 0.53 -11.66
C THR A 241 -10.18 -0.50 -11.82
N SER A 242 -8.93 -0.06 -11.72
CA SER A 242 -7.78 -0.98 -11.72
C SER A 242 -7.90 -1.96 -10.54
N LEU A 243 -7.20 -3.12 -10.63
CA LEU A 243 -7.12 -4.06 -9.51
C LEU A 243 -6.73 -3.37 -8.21
N SER A 244 -5.71 -2.51 -8.27
CA SER A 244 -5.22 -1.76 -7.11
C SER A 244 -6.25 -0.77 -6.56
N ASP A 245 -7.03 -0.11 -7.42
CA ASP A 245 -8.14 0.77 -6.99
C ASP A 245 -9.24 -0.01 -6.29
N TYR A 246 -9.65 -1.15 -6.86
CA TYR A 246 -10.65 -2.00 -6.23
C TYR A 246 -10.22 -2.50 -4.86
N VAL A 247 -9.00 -3.05 -4.77
CA VAL A 247 -8.49 -3.67 -3.54
C VAL A 247 -8.27 -2.65 -2.43
N ARG A 248 -7.71 -1.45 -2.72
CA ARG A 248 -7.52 -0.42 -1.69
C ARG A 248 -8.81 0.10 -1.07
N VAL A 249 -9.92 0.02 -1.82
CA VAL A 249 -11.25 0.42 -1.34
C VAL A 249 -11.92 -0.70 -0.55
N ASN A 250 -11.81 -1.95 -1.01
CA ASN A 250 -12.61 -3.06 -0.53
C ASN A 250 -11.87 -4.02 0.42
N ALA A 251 -10.54 -4.02 0.48
CA ALA A 251 -9.82 -4.90 1.38
C ALA A 251 -9.99 -4.47 2.86
N ASN A 252 -10.19 -5.45 3.75
CA ASN A 252 -10.32 -5.25 5.19
C ASN A 252 -8.97 -5.31 5.93
N CYS A 253 -7.89 -4.98 5.25
CA CYS A 253 -6.55 -4.83 5.83
C CYS A 253 -5.82 -3.65 5.17
N PRO A 254 -4.70 -3.14 5.74
CA PRO A 254 -3.79 -2.23 5.06
C PRO A 254 -3.30 -2.81 3.73
N VAL A 255 -3.15 -1.95 2.72
CA VAL A 255 -2.73 -2.34 1.38
C VAL A 255 -1.43 -1.63 1.02
N LEU A 256 -0.39 -2.40 0.75
CA LEU A 256 0.89 -1.92 0.25
C LEU A 256 0.94 -2.12 -1.28
N LEU A 257 1.05 -1.01 -1.98
CA LEU A 257 1.15 -0.96 -3.43
C LEU A 257 2.62 -0.75 -3.81
N VAL A 258 3.22 -1.75 -4.42
CA VAL A 258 4.64 -1.71 -4.79
C VAL A 258 4.75 -1.18 -6.21
N ARG A 259 5.60 -0.18 -6.38
CA ARG A 259 6.05 0.37 -7.66
C ARG A 259 7.55 0.26 -7.76
N GLN A 260 8.05 0.07 -8.95
CA GLN A 260 9.47 0.24 -9.22
C GLN A 260 9.70 1.71 -9.57
N PRO A 261 10.74 2.36 -9.02
CA PRO A 261 11.18 3.66 -9.53
C PRO A 261 11.44 3.52 -11.03
N GLU A 262 11.03 4.51 -11.81
CA GLU A 262 11.49 4.63 -13.21
C GLU A 262 13.00 4.92 -13.16
N GLU A 263 13.79 4.13 -13.88
CA GLU A 263 15.23 4.37 -14.09
C GLU A 263 15.48 5.64 -14.90
#